data_5c46ce72ee0bb68c5c82a696f81dd778
#
_entry.id   5c46ce72ee0bb68c5c82a696f81dd778
#
_cell.length_a   1.000
_cell.length_b   1.000
_cell.length_c   1.000
_cell.angle_alpha   90.00
_cell.angle_beta   90.00
_cell.angle_gamma   90.00
#
_symmetry.space_group_name_H-M   'P 1'
#
loop_
_entity.id
_entity.type
_entity.pdbx_description
1 polymer ?
#
loop_
_entity_poly.entity_id
_entity_poly.type
_entity_poly.pdbx_seq_one_letter_code
_entity_poly.pdbx_strand_id
1 'polypeptide(L)'
;FPDDDMMGVDLVIPDFTFIEKNVDKIRGIVITHGHEDHIGAMPYLLKKVKLPIYSTALTLGLIDGKLKEHGLQGKVQLNTVKPGQTVRLGCFGVEFIHVNHSISDAVGLAIHSPAGTVLHTGDFKIDCTPLKEEMIDLGRIAELGQQGVLALMADSTNVDRPGYTPTERKISDAFEKLFLQAADQRIIIANFASNISRVQQIINCAAKHGRKVALSGRSMINVMGIASELGYLDIPEGLLIDIDLLNRYPKDKVVLITTGSQGEPMSALTRMAFADHRKVGLGH
;
A
#
# COMPACT_ATOMS: atom_id res chain seq x y z
N PHE A 1 -10.33 -5.28 11.34
CA PHE A 1 -10.34 -5.60 12.79
C PHE A 1 -11.78 -5.65 13.27
N PRO A 2 -12.12 -6.45 14.32
CA PRO A 2 -13.43 -6.40 14.93
C PRO A 2 -13.66 -5.06 15.63
N ASP A 3 -14.94 -4.65 15.74
CA ASP A 3 -15.33 -3.46 16.51
C ASP A 3 -15.18 -3.71 18.02
N ASP A 4 -15.07 -2.65 18.81
CA ASP A 4 -14.81 -2.73 20.26
C ASP A 4 -15.90 -3.49 21.05
N ASP A 5 -17.12 -3.59 20.51
CA ASP A 5 -18.24 -4.32 21.09
C ASP A 5 -18.26 -5.82 20.72
N MET A 6 -17.40 -6.27 19.82
CA MET A 6 -17.27 -7.67 19.40
C MET A 6 -16.40 -8.48 20.37
N MET A 7 -16.86 -8.66 21.60
CA MET A 7 -16.11 -9.37 22.64
C MET A 7 -15.75 -10.80 22.24
N GLY A 8 -14.46 -11.16 22.33
CA GLY A 8 -13.96 -12.50 22.00
C GLY A 8 -13.84 -12.80 20.50
N VAL A 9 -13.97 -11.79 19.64
CA VAL A 9 -13.73 -11.89 18.20
C VAL A 9 -12.34 -11.35 17.87
N ASP A 10 -11.46 -12.22 17.38
CA ASP A 10 -10.09 -11.82 17.02
C ASP A 10 -10.00 -11.25 15.59
N LEU A 11 -10.91 -11.66 14.71
CA LEU A 11 -10.84 -11.35 13.28
C LEU A 11 -12.22 -11.36 12.62
N VAL A 12 -12.47 -10.36 11.77
CA VAL A 12 -13.64 -10.31 10.86
C VAL A 12 -13.12 -10.39 9.43
N ILE A 13 -13.60 -11.38 8.67
CA ILE A 13 -13.26 -11.61 7.26
C ILE A 13 -14.52 -11.77 6.41
N PRO A 14 -14.44 -11.54 5.09
CA PRO A 14 -15.56 -11.79 4.18
C PRO A 14 -16.04 -13.25 4.23
N ASP A 15 -17.32 -13.47 3.95
CA ASP A 15 -17.86 -14.81 3.74
C ASP A 15 -17.43 -15.37 2.37
N PHE A 16 -16.68 -16.47 2.40
CA PHE A 16 -16.17 -17.13 1.21
C PHE A 16 -17.06 -18.27 0.71
N THR A 17 -18.22 -18.49 1.29
CA THR A 17 -19.11 -19.62 0.97
C THR A 17 -19.45 -19.70 -0.52
N PHE A 18 -19.68 -18.55 -1.18
CA PHE A 18 -19.95 -18.52 -2.63
C PHE A 18 -18.74 -19.03 -3.43
N ILE A 19 -17.53 -18.61 -3.07
CA ILE A 19 -16.29 -19.00 -3.74
C ILE A 19 -16.06 -20.51 -3.54
N GLU A 20 -16.20 -21.00 -2.31
CA GLU A 20 -16.02 -22.40 -1.96
C GLU A 20 -16.96 -23.32 -2.75
N LYS A 21 -18.23 -22.93 -2.90
CA LYS A 21 -19.25 -23.70 -3.64
C LYS A 21 -19.10 -23.65 -5.16
N ASN A 22 -18.34 -22.70 -5.71
CA ASN A 22 -18.20 -22.50 -7.16
C ASN A 22 -16.74 -22.54 -7.62
N VAL A 23 -15.83 -23.11 -6.84
CA VAL A 23 -14.39 -23.09 -7.12
C VAL A 23 -14.04 -23.66 -8.49
N ASP A 24 -14.78 -24.64 -8.98
CA ASP A 24 -14.65 -25.25 -10.31
C ASP A 24 -14.90 -24.27 -11.47
N LYS A 25 -15.68 -23.22 -11.25
CA LYS A 25 -15.98 -22.17 -12.22
C LYS A 25 -15.00 -20.99 -12.16
N ILE A 26 -14.28 -20.82 -11.04
CA ILE A 26 -13.38 -19.69 -10.83
C ILE A 26 -12.03 -19.97 -11.51
N ARG A 27 -11.51 -19.01 -12.25
CA ARG A 27 -10.25 -19.15 -13.03
C ARG A 27 -9.06 -18.47 -12.37
N GLY A 28 -9.29 -17.64 -11.37
CA GLY A 28 -8.24 -16.93 -10.64
C GLY A 28 -8.78 -15.75 -9.83
N ILE A 29 -7.89 -15.14 -9.11
CA ILE A 29 -8.14 -13.94 -8.31
C ILE A 29 -7.30 -12.82 -8.91
N VAL A 30 -7.91 -11.67 -9.16
CA VAL A 30 -7.23 -10.47 -9.66
C VAL A 30 -7.28 -9.41 -8.57
N ILE A 31 -6.12 -8.89 -8.19
CA ILE A 31 -5.99 -7.88 -7.13
C ILE A 31 -5.49 -6.58 -7.75
N THR A 32 -6.16 -5.48 -7.43
CA THR A 32 -5.86 -4.15 -7.96
C THR A 32 -4.64 -3.51 -7.29
N HIS A 33 -4.49 -3.68 -5.98
CA HIS A 33 -3.39 -3.11 -5.19
C HIS A 33 -3.25 -3.77 -3.82
N GLY A 34 -2.16 -3.45 -3.11
CA GLY A 34 -1.72 -4.16 -1.91
C GLY A 34 -2.16 -3.56 -0.57
N HIS A 35 -3.24 -2.77 -0.49
CA HIS A 35 -3.78 -2.33 0.79
C HIS A 35 -4.41 -3.47 1.57
N GLU A 36 -4.43 -3.33 2.90
CA GLU A 36 -4.85 -4.39 3.83
C GLU A 36 -6.28 -4.84 3.62
N ASP A 37 -7.19 -3.93 3.36
CA ASP A 37 -8.61 -4.19 3.07
C ASP A 37 -8.84 -4.96 1.76
N HIS A 38 -7.86 -4.96 0.85
CA HIS A 38 -7.90 -5.74 -0.39
C HIS A 38 -7.18 -7.09 -0.27
N ILE A 39 -6.10 -7.19 0.51
CA ILE A 39 -5.28 -8.41 0.57
C ILE A 39 -5.28 -9.11 1.93
N GLY A 40 -5.78 -8.49 3.00
CA GLY A 40 -5.69 -9.02 4.36
C GLY A 40 -6.40 -10.35 4.56
N ALA A 41 -7.51 -10.57 3.87
CA ALA A 41 -8.26 -11.83 3.96
C ALA A 41 -7.75 -12.94 3.04
N MET A 42 -6.79 -12.67 2.15
CA MET A 42 -6.27 -13.63 1.17
C MET A 42 -5.75 -14.94 1.77
N PRO A 43 -4.95 -14.93 2.86
CA PRO A 43 -4.48 -16.18 3.45
C PRO A 43 -5.61 -17.09 3.97
N TYR A 44 -6.70 -16.49 4.46
CA TYR A 44 -7.86 -17.25 4.97
C TYR A 44 -8.64 -17.91 3.83
N LEU A 45 -8.83 -17.20 2.72
CA LEU A 45 -9.43 -17.74 1.50
C LEU A 45 -8.58 -18.89 0.95
N LEU A 46 -7.26 -18.67 0.81
CA LEU A 46 -6.35 -19.62 0.17
C LEU A 46 -6.04 -20.86 1.00
N LYS A 47 -6.38 -20.86 2.30
CA LYS A 47 -6.43 -22.10 3.10
C LYS A 47 -7.57 -23.03 2.66
N LYS A 48 -8.66 -22.46 2.10
CA LYS A 48 -9.87 -23.20 1.71
C LYS A 48 -9.88 -23.57 0.22
N VAL A 49 -9.35 -22.70 -0.64
CA VAL A 49 -9.36 -22.89 -2.10
C VAL A 49 -7.97 -22.70 -2.70
N LYS A 50 -7.69 -23.40 -3.80
CA LYS A 50 -6.45 -23.25 -4.56
C LYS A 50 -6.74 -22.51 -5.85
N LEU A 51 -6.49 -21.22 -5.87
CA LEU A 51 -6.70 -20.34 -7.03
C LEU A 51 -5.42 -19.55 -7.32
N PRO A 52 -5.04 -19.37 -8.60
CA PRO A 52 -3.94 -18.50 -8.98
C PRO A 52 -4.31 -17.04 -8.73
N ILE A 53 -3.32 -16.25 -8.34
CA ILE A 53 -3.47 -14.79 -8.12
C ILE A 53 -2.73 -14.06 -9.24
N TYR A 54 -3.34 -12.99 -9.73
CA TYR A 54 -2.79 -12.08 -10.74
C TYR A 54 -2.79 -10.67 -10.18
N SER A 55 -1.61 -10.05 -10.10
CA SER A 55 -1.46 -8.66 -9.67
C SER A 55 -0.07 -8.12 -10.04
N THR A 56 0.16 -6.87 -9.72
CA THR A 56 1.45 -6.20 -9.90
C THR A 56 2.50 -6.71 -8.90
N ALA A 57 3.77 -6.41 -9.17
CA ALA A 57 4.88 -7.00 -8.43
C ALA A 57 4.87 -6.65 -6.94
N LEU A 58 4.63 -5.38 -6.60
CA LEU A 58 4.56 -4.93 -5.21
C LEU A 58 3.41 -5.60 -4.47
N THR A 59 2.22 -5.62 -5.07
CA THR A 59 1.04 -6.26 -4.48
C THR A 59 1.27 -7.74 -4.21
N LEU A 60 1.88 -8.46 -5.15
CA LEU A 60 2.22 -9.88 -4.97
C LEU A 60 3.29 -10.09 -3.90
N GLY A 61 4.28 -9.20 -3.80
CA GLY A 61 5.28 -9.25 -2.74
C GLY A 61 4.64 -9.12 -1.35
N LEU A 62 3.69 -8.18 -1.20
CA LEU A 62 2.94 -8.00 0.04
C LEU A 62 2.06 -9.23 0.37
N ILE A 63 1.40 -9.80 -0.65
CA ILE A 63 0.62 -11.04 -0.49
C ILE A 63 1.54 -12.20 -0.08
N ASP A 64 2.69 -12.38 -0.72
CA ASP A 64 3.64 -13.47 -0.38
C ASP A 64 4.13 -13.36 1.06
N GLY A 65 4.41 -12.13 1.54
CA GLY A 65 4.72 -11.86 2.94
C GLY A 65 3.63 -12.36 3.90
N LYS A 66 2.35 -12.08 3.58
CA LYS A 66 1.21 -12.58 4.35
C LYS A 66 1.05 -14.10 4.25
N LEU A 67 1.24 -14.66 3.07
CA LEU A 67 1.20 -16.12 2.88
C LEU A 67 2.28 -16.83 3.70
N LYS A 68 3.46 -16.23 3.82
CA LYS A 68 4.55 -16.72 4.67
C LYS A 68 4.15 -16.77 6.14
N GLU A 69 3.55 -15.71 6.66
CA GLU A 69 3.05 -15.65 8.05
C GLU A 69 2.02 -16.76 8.35
N HIS A 70 1.24 -17.17 7.34
CA HIS A 70 0.22 -18.21 7.44
C HIS A 70 0.67 -19.61 6.98
N GLY A 71 1.96 -19.83 6.68
CA GLY A 71 2.51 -21.12 6.24
C GLY A 71 2.04 -21.55 4.84
N LEU A 72 1.68 -20.61 3.98
CA LEU A 72 1.20 -20.84 2.62
C LEU A 72 2.21 -20.41 1.54
N GLN A 73 3.39 -19.95 1.89
CA GLN A 73 4.42 -19.55 0.95
C GLN A 73 4.78 -20.71 0.01
N GLY A 74 4.87 -20.43 -1.28
CA GLY A 74 5.16 -21.43 -2.32
C GLY A 74 4.01 -22.40 -2.62
N LYS A 75 2.87 -22.31 -1.92
CA LYS A 75 1.70 -23.17 -2.14
C LYS A 75 0.64 -22.53 -3.05
N VAL A 76 0.79 -21.26 -3.36
CA VAL A 76 -0.13 -20.47 -4.19
C VAL A 76 0.61 -19.98 -5.42
N GLN A 77 -0.02 -20.11 -6.58
CA GLN A 77 0.54 -19.60 -7.83
C GLN A 77 0.33 -18.08 -7.88
N LEU A 78 1.43 -17.33 -7.84
CA LEU A 78 1.45 -15.88 -7.98
C LEU A 78 1.91 -15.52 -9.40
N ASN A 79 1.10 -14.75 -10.13
CA ASN A 79 1.36 -14.37 -11.51
C ASN A 79 1.52 -12.85 -11.59
N THR A 80 2.74 -12.40 -11.79
CA THR A 80 3.03 -10.96 -11.91
C THR A 80 2.56 -10.44 -13.27
N VAL A 81 1.85 -9.31 -13.24
CA VAL A 81 1.40 -8.57 -14.41
C VAL A 81 1.90 -7.13 -14.36
N LYS A 82 1.89 -6.46 -15.51
CA LYS A 82 2.24 -5.04 -15.61
C LYS A 82 1.05 -4.26 -16.19
N PRO A 83 0.93 -2.96 -15.89
CA PRO A 83 -0.01 -2.10 -16.60
C PRO A 83 0.13 -2.25 -18.12
N GLY A 84 -0.98 -2.20 -18.84
CA GLY A 84 -1.07 -2.46 -20.28
C GLY A 84 -1.16 -3.93 -20.68
N GLN A 85 -0.93 -4.88 -19.77
CA GLN A 85 -1.10 -6.31 -20.07
C GLN A 85 -2.56 -6.75 -19.93
N THR A 86 -2.94 -7.74 -20.74
CA THR A 86 -4.23 -8.43 -20.64
C THR A 86 -4.02 -9.91 -20.33
N VAL A 87 -4.66 -10.39 -19.29
CA VAL A 87 -4.66 -11.81 -18.90
C VAL A 87 -5.98 -12.46 -19.29
N ARG A 88 -5.92 -13.66 -19.90
CA ARG A 88 -7.12 -14.41 -20.27
C ARG A 88 -7.51 -15.39 -19.17
N LEU A 89 -8.70 -15.20 -18.62
CA LEU A 89 -9.28 -16.03 -17.57
C LEU A 89 -10.62 -16.60 -18.04
N GLY A 90 -10.59 -17.75 -18.73
CA GLY A 90 -11.75 -18.33 -19.37
C GLY A 90 -12.25 -17.46 -20.53
N CYS A 91 -13.50 -17.00 -20.45
CA CYS A 91 -14.10 -16.08 -21.42
C CYS A 91 -13.76 -14.61 -21.17
N PHE A 92 -13.12 -14.28 -20.04
CA PHE A 92 -12.74 -12.92 -19.68
C PHE A 92 -11.33 -12.59 -20.19
N GLY A 93 -11.18 -11.37 -20.73
CA GLY A 93 -9.89 -10.70 -20.90
C GLY A 93 -9.79 -9.62 -19.85
N VAL A 94 -8.85 -9.73 -18.92
CA VAL A 94 -8.65 -8.72 -17.86
C VAL A 94 -7.42 -7.91 -18.19
N GLU A 95 -7.63 -6.66 -18.56
CA GLU A 95 -6.60 -5.67 -18.87
C GLU A 95 -6.30 -4.84 -17.62
N PHE A 96 -5.01 -4.64 -17.33
CA PHE A 96 -4.53 -3.88 -16.19
C PHE A 96 -4.17 -2.46 -16.62
N ILE A 97 -4.81 -1.45 -16.04
CA ILE A 97 -4.66 -0.04 -16.37
C ILE A 97 -3.96 0.65 -15.21
N HIS A 98 -2.89 1.40 -15.49
CA HIS A 98 -2.20 2.15 -14.43
C HIS A 98 -3.11 3.21 -13.81
N VAL A 99 -3.17 3.24 -12.47
CA VAL A 99 -3.85 4.29 -11.71
C VAL A 99 -2.94 4.84 -10.61
N ASN A 100 -3.11 6.10 -10.25
CA ASN A 100 -2.45 6.66 -9.08
C ASN A 100 -3.27 6.38 -7.82
N HIS A 101 -2.61 5.96 -6.76
CA HIS A 101 -3.21 5.78 -5.45
C HIS A 101 -2.20 6.12 -4.34
N SER A 102 -2.51 5.88 -3.08
CA SER A 102 -1.60 6.07 -1.95
C SER A 102 -0.56 4.95 -1.79
N ILE A 103 -0.64 3.91 -2.58
CA ILE A 103 0.33 2.82 -2.71
C ILE A 103 0.80 2.76 -4.15
N SER A 104 2.10 2.51 -4.35
CA SER A 104 2.67 2.33 -5.69
C SER A 104 2.15 1.07 -6.37
N ASP A 105 2.21 1.06 -7.71
CA ASP A 105 1.88 -0.10 -8.53
C ASP A 105 0.38 -0.47 -8.55
N ALA A 106 -0.50 0.46 -8.14
CA ALA A 106 -1.95 0.27 -8.19
C ALA A 106 -2.48 0.25 -9.63
N VAL A 107 -3.50 -0.57 -9.88
CA VAL A 107 -4.14 -0.73 -11.19
C VAL A 107 -5.66 -0.72 -11.11
N GLY A 108 -6.28 -0.15 -12.12
CA GLY A 108 -7.66 -0.42 -12.48
C GLY A 108 -7.74 -1.59 -13.46
N LEU A 109 -8.93 -2.09 -13.70
CA LEU A 109 -9.18 -3.27 -14.53
C LEU A 109 -10.22 -2.97 -15.60
N ALA A 110 -9.92 -3.24 -16.87
CA ALA A 110 -10.93 -3.39 -17.91
C ALA A 110 -11.20 -4.89 -18.11
N ILE A 111 -12.40 -5.31 -17.75
CA ILE A 111 -12.83 -6.72 -17.80
C ILE A 111 -13.67 -6.91 -19.05
N HIS A 112 -13.04 -7.42 -20.11
CA HIS A 112 -13.68 -7.73 -21.38
C HIS A 112 -14.39 -9.07 -21.29
N SER A 113 -15.66 -9.11 -21.64
CA SER A 113 -16.49 -10.32 -21.68
C SER A 113 -17.32 -10.37 -22.95
N PRO A 114 -17.94 -11.53 -23.30
CA PRO A 114 -18.87 -11.62 -24.40
C PRO A 114 -20.08 -10.69 -24.28
N ALA A 115 -20.44 -10.25 -23.07
CA ALA A 115 -21.56 -9.35 -22.82
C ALA A 115 -21.16 -7.85 -22.94
N GLY A 116 -19.87 -7.54 -22.89
CA GLY A 116 -19.36 -6.18 -22.92
C GLY A 116 -18.19 -5.98 -21.95
N THR A 117 -17.72 -4.76 -21.87
CA THR A 117 -16.59 -4.37 -21.01
C THR A 117 -17.07 -3.75 -19.69
N VAL A 118 -16.58 -4.25 -18.58
CA VAL A 118 -16.74 -3.63 -17.26
C VAL A 118 -15.44 -2.93 -16.91
N LEU A 119 -15.50 -1.66 -16.55
CA LEU A 119 -14.36 -0.90 -16.05
C LEU A 119 -14.43 -0.81 -14.52
N HIS A 120 -13.46 -1.38 -13.83
CA HIS A 120 -13.28 -1.28 -12.38
C HIS A 120 -12.07 -0.41 -12.09
N THR A 121 -12.24 0.73 -11.43
CA THR A 121 -11.16 1.69 -11.23
C THR A 121 -10.08 1.21 -10.26
N GLY A 122 -10.38 0.23 -9.41
CA GLY A 122 -9.65 0.07 -8.17
C GLY A 122 -9.81 1.33 -7.31
N ASP A 123 -8.98 1.47 -6.30
CA ASP A 123 -8.86 2.71 -5.56
C ASP A 123 -7.94 3.65 -6.33
N PHE A 124 -8.36 4.88 -6.55
CA PHE A 124 -7.63 5.79 -7.42
C PHE A 124 -7.71 7.25 -6.98
N LYS A 125 -6.76 8.02 -7.44
CA LYS A 125 -6.80 9.48 -7.47
C LYS A 125 -6.33 9.98 -8.83
N ILE A 126 -6.72 11.17 -9.22
CA ILE A 126 -6.18 11.84 -10.39
C ILE A 126 -5.08 12.80 -9.92
N ASP A 127 -3.82 12.38 -10.07
CA ASP A 127 -2.65 13.20 -9.80
C ASP A 127 -1.93 13.49 -11.13
N CYS A 128 -2.05 14.73 -11.63
CA CYS A 128 -1.43 15.13 -12.89
C CYS A 128 0.06 15.46 -12.76
N THR A 129 0.62 15.43 -11.55
CA THR A 129 2.03 15.72 -11.28
C THR A 129 2.62 14.77 -10.24
N PRO A 130 2.51 13.45 -10.45
CA PRO A 130 3.08 12.48 -9.53
C PRO A 130 4.60 12.62 -9.43
N LEU A 131 5.22 12.12 -8.37
CA LEU A 131 6.65 12.32 -8.12
C LEU A 131 7.55 11.46 -8.98
N LYS A 132 7.42 10.14 -8.87
CA LYS A 132 8.23 9.14 -9.59
C LYS A 132 7.38 8.20 -10.44
N GLU A 133 6.10 8.13 -10.18
CA GLU A 133 5.16 7.27 -10.87
C GLU A 133 4.67 7.93 -12.16
N GLU A 134 4.22 7.13 -13.08
CA GLU A 134 3.48 7.61 -14.24
C GLU A 134 2.12 8.17 -13.79
N MET A 135 1.58 9.10 -14.56
CA MET A 135 0.21 9.58 -14.36
C MET A 135 -0.78 8.46 -14.69
N ILE A 136 -1.91 8.45 -13.99
CA ILE A 136 -3.04 7.55 -14.33
C ILE A 136 -3.29 7.56 -15.85
N ASP A 137 -3.48 6.40 -16.45
CA ASP A 137 -3.69 6.25 -17.89
C ASP A 137 -5.09 6.69 -18.32
N LEU A 138 -5.32 8.01 -18.27
CA LEU A 138 -6.56 8.62 -18.73
C LEU A 138 -6.78 8.43 -20.22
N GLY A 139 -5.71 8.28 -21.00
CA GLY A 139 -5.79 8.00 -22.43
C GLY A 139 -6.49 6.67 -22.69
N ARG A 140 -6.05 5.62 -22.03
CA ARG A 140 -6.66 4.30 -22.15
C ARG A 140 -8.10 4.26 -21.63
N ILE A 141 -8.37 4.93 -20.52
CA ILE A 141 -9.72 5.04 -19.96
C ILE A 141 -10.66 5.75 -20.97
N ALA A 142 -10.20 6.83 -21.61
CA ALA A 142 -10.98 7.54 -22.62
C ALA A 142 -11.26 6.68 -23.85
N GLU A 143 -10.29 5.93 -24.34
CA GLU A 143 -10.47 4.98 -25.45
C GLU A 143 -11.55 3.92 -25.13
N LEU A 144 -11.50 3.34 -23.92
CA LEU A 144 -12.52 2.38 -23.47
C LEU A 144 -13.90 3.04 -23.38
N GLY A 145 -13.98 4.27 -22.92
CA GLY A 145 -15.22 5.06 -22.90
C GLY A 145 -15.80 5.26 -24.30
N GLN A 146 -14.96 5.55 -25.31
CA GLN A 146 -15.38 5.70 -26.71
C GLN A 146 -15.84 4.38 -27.33
N GLN A 147 -15.23 3.26 -26.96
CA GLN A 147 -15.65 1.92 -27.41
C GLN A 147 -16.97 1.46 -26.77
N GLY A 148 -17.34 2.06 -25.67
CA GLY A 148 -18.53 1.72 -24.88
C GLY A 148 -18.20 0.80 -23.71
N VAL A 149 -18.60 1.22 -22.52
CA VAL A 149 -18.46 0.48 -21.26
C VAL A 149 -19.83 0.03 -20.79
N LEU A 150 -20.00 -1.27 -20.56
CA LEU A 150 -21.25 -1.86 -20.07
C LEU A 150 -21.58 -1.40 -18.65
N ALA A 151 -20.55 -1.36 -17.78
CA ALA A 151 -20.67 -0.91 -16.41
C ALA A 151 -19.35 -0.28 -15.93
N LEU A 152 -19.46 0.77 -15.12
CA LEU A 152 -18.37 1.39 -14.40
C LEU A 152 -18.52 1.10 -12.90
N MET A 153 -17.52 0.47 -12.33
CA MET A 153 -17.34 0.25 -10.88
C MET A 153 -16.25 1.21 -10.39
N ALA A 154 -16.66 2.36 -9.87
CA ALA A 154 -15.74 3.41 -9.47
C ALA A 154 -15.61 3.52 -7.95
N ASP A 155 -14.39 3.70 -7.47
CA ASP A 155 -14.12 4.14 -6.11
C ASP A 155 -14.85 5.46 -5.84
N SER A 156 -15.55 5.52 -4.71
CA SER A 156 -16.35 6.67 -4.32
C SER A 156 -16.11 7.09 -2.86
N THR A 157 -14.98 6.70 -2.27
CA THR A 157 -14.66 6.87 -0.85
C THR A 157 -14.82 8.31 -0.34
N ASN A 158 -14.48 9.31 -1.15
CA ASN A 158 -14.59 10.72 -0.78
C ASN A 158 -15.61 11.50 -1.62
N VAL A 159 -16.60 10.83 -2.21
CA VAL A 159 -17.56 11.44 -3.13
C VAL A 159 -18.41 12.56 -2.49
N ASP A 160 -18.63 12.50 -1.19
CA ASP A 160 -19.37 13.48 -0.39
C ASP A 160 -18.53 14.70 0.04
N ARG A 161 -17.20 14.67 -0.19
CA ARG A 161 -16.29 15.76 0.21
C ARG A 161 -15.98 16.66 -0.96
N PRO A 162 -16.35 17.97 -0.90
CA PRO A 162 -16.03 18.90 -1.97
C PRO A 162 -14.52 19.16 -2.05
N GLY A 163 -14.02 19.35 -3.28
CA GLY A 163 -12.62 19.70 -3.55
C GLY A 163 -11.88 18.64 -4.33
N TYR A 164 -10.56 18.71 -4.29
CA TYR A 164 -9.64 17.85 -5.02
C TYR A 164 -8.59 17.26 -4.10
N THR A 165 -8.19 16.02 -4.33
CA THR A 165 -7.04 15.42 -3.64
C THR A 165 -5.76 16.12 -4.10
N PRO A 166 -4.95 16.68 -3.17
CA PRO A 166 -3.71 17.36 -3.53
C PRO A 166 -2.68 16.38 -4.12
N THR A 167 -1.83 16.90 -5.00
CA THR A 167 -0.68 16.14 -5.49
C THR A 167 0.33 15.85 -4.37
N GLU A 168 1.00 14.71 -4.42
CA GLU A 168 2.09 14.33 -3.49
C GLU A 168 3.27 15.31 -3.55
N ARG A 169 3.45 16.05 -4.62
CA ARG A 169 4.51 17.06 -4.75
C ARG A 169 4.42 18.18 -3.70
N LYS A 170 3.23 18.59 -3.33
CA LYS A 170 3.02 19.61 -2.27
C LYS A 170 3.55 19.17 -0.90
N ILE A 171 3.61 17.87 -0.67
CA ILE A 171 4.09 17.31 0.58
C ILE A 171 5.61 17.43 0.69
N SER A 172 6.34 17.34 -0.42
CA SER A 172 7.79 17.56 -0.45
C SER A 172 8.17 18.94 0.08
N ASP A 173 7.46 19.98 -0.36
CA ASP A 173 7.71 21.35 0.12
C ASP A 173 7.40 21.51 1.61
N ALA A 174 6.37 20.82 2.09
CA ALA A 174 6.02 20.81 3.51
C ALA A 174 7.13 20.11 4.35
N PHE A 175 7.65 18.98 3.88
CA PHE A 175 8.76 18.29 4.56
C PHE A 175 10.01 19.18 4.63
N GLU A 176 10.39 19.84 3.55
CA GLU A 176 11.54 20.76 3.56
C GLU A 176 11.40 21.82 4.66
N LYS A 177 10.23 22.46 4.76
CA LYS A 177 9.96 23.47 5.79
C LYS A 177 10.04 22.89 7.19
N LEU A 178 9.42 21.73 7.42
CA LEU A 178 9.42 21.05 8.73
C LEU A 178 10.84 20.64 9.16
N PHE A 179 11.66 20.12 8.23
CA PHE A 179 13.03 19.75 8.53
C PHE A 179 13.91 20.94 8.88
N LEU A 180 13.69 22.10 8.25
CA LEU A 180 14.37 23.34 8.60
C LEU A 180 13.91 23.88 9.96
N GLN A 181 12.60 23.83 10.26
CA GLN A 181 12.07 24.30 11.56
C GLN A 181 12.52 23.43 12.73
N ALA A 182 12.71 22.12 12.50
CA ALA A 182 13.14 21.18 13.50
C ALA A 182 14.67 20.88 13.41
N ALA A 183 15.49 21.87 13.05
CA ALA A 183 16.91 21.67 12.77
C ALA A 183 17.69 21.10 13.96
N ASP A 184 17.31 21.43 15.18
CA ASP A 184 17.91 21.03 16.46
C ASP A 184 17.15 19.92 17.19
N GLN A 185 16.09 19.36 16.57
CA GLN A 185 15.19 18.41 17.22
C GLN A 185 15.19 17.05 16.48
N ARG A 186 14.80 15.99 17.20
CA ARG A 186 14.43 14.71 16.57
C ARG A 186 13.11 14.87 15.84
N ILE A 187 13.05 14.38 14.61
CA ILE A 187 11.82 14.35 13.83
C ILE A 187 11.20 12.95 13.93
N ILE A 188 9.92 12.89 14.29
CA ILE A 188 9.13 11.65 14.26
C ILE A 188 7.97 11.88 13.29
N ILE A 189 7.86 11.02 12.27
CA ILE A 189 6.83 11.12 11.22
C ILE A 189 6.00 9.84 11.24
N ALA A 190 4.73 9.98 11.59
CA ALA A 190 3.77 8.89 11.43
C ALA A 190 3.24 8.84 10.00
N ASN A 191 3.28 7.66 9.40
CA ASN A 191 2.83 7.42 8.04
C ASN A 191 2.21 6.03 7.89
N PHE A 192 1.34 5.85 6.90
CA PHE A 192 0.91 4.53 6.48
C PHE A 192 2.10 3.75 5.91
N ALA A 193 2.26 2.51 6.33
CA ALA A 193 3.35 1.65 5.84
C ALA A 193 3.28 1.44 4.32
N SER A 194 2.07 1.40 3.76
CA SER A 194 1.83 1.22 2.33
C SER A 194 2.17 2.44 1.48
N ASN A 195 2.28 3.65 2.05
CA ASN A 195 2.58 4.86 1.28
C ASN A 195 4.08 5.01 1.04
N ILE A 196 4.59 4.18 0.13
CA ILE A 196 6.02 4.08 -0.23
C ILE A 196 6.54 5.41 -0.80
N SER A 197 5.75 6.06 -1.65
CA SER A 197 6.12 7.35 -2.26
C SER A 197 6.37 8.42 -1.20
N ARG A 198 5.57 8.46 -0.13
CA ARG A 198 5.77 9.40 0.98
C ARG A 198 6.99 9.06 1.83
N VAL A 199 7.21 7.77 2.09
CA VAL A 199 8.42 7.31 2.78
C VAL A 199 9.67 7.68 1.95
N GLN A 200 9.63 7.53 0.62
CA GLN A 200 10.73 7.97 -0.24
C GLN A 200 11.01 9.48 -0.13
N GLN A 201 9.95 10.30 -0.05
CA GLN A 201 10.12 11.75 0.15
C GLN A 201 10.82 12.06 1.49
N ILE A 202 10.42 11.36 2.56
CA ILE A 202 11.04 11.53 3.88
C ILE A 202 12.51 11.10 3.84
N ILE A 203 12.83 9.99 3.20
CA ILE A 203 14.19 9.48 3.00
C ILE A 203 15.05 10.51 2.24
N ASN A 204 14.53 11.05 1.14
CA ASN A 204 15.23 12.05 0.34
C ASN A 204 15.49 13.33 1.14
N CYS A 205 14.50 13.79 1.90
CA CYS A 205 14.63 14.96 2.76
C CYS A 205 15.63 14.72 3.89
N ALA A 206 15.59 13.54 4.55
CA ALA A 206 16.54 13.17 5.58
C ALA A 206 17.98 13.13 5.04
N ALA A 207 18.21 12.53 3.88
CA ALA A 207 19.50 12.49 3.21
C ALA A 207 20.04 13.90 2.93
N LYS A 208 19.19 14.78 2.37
CA LYS A 208 19.54 16.19 2.09
C LYS A 208 19.95 16.97 3.33
N HIS A 209 19.30 16.71 4.47
CA HIS A 209 19.59 17.36 5.76
C HIS A 209 20.62 16.60 6.61
N GLY A 210 21.30 15.59 6.05
CA GLY A 210 22.36 14.83 6.75
C GLY A 210 21.87 14.07 7.97
N ARG A 211 20.61 13.60 7.96
CA ARG A 211 20.01 12.85 9.07
C ARG A 211 19.93 11.37 8.73
N LYS A 212 20.10 10.52 9.73
CA LYS A 212 19.83 9.08 9.65
C LYS A 212 18.34 8.81 9.77
N VAL A 213 17.88 7.72 9.18
CA VAL A 213 16.48 7.29 9.23
C VAL A 213 16.39 5.98 10.00
N ALA A 214 15.45 5.88 10.92
CA ALA A 214 15.07 4.63 11.56
C ALA A 214 13.58 4.34 11.29
N LEU A 215 13.24 3.06 11.15
CA LEU A 215 11.87 2.60 10.94
C LEU A 215 11.33 1.98 12.24
N SER A 216 10.07 2.23 12.54
CA SER A 216 9.37 1.64 13.69
C SER A 216 7.97 1.16 13.31
N GLY A 217 7.63 -0.01 13.81
CA GLY A 217 6.40 -0.70 13.49
C GLY A 217 6.65 -1.89 12.55
N ARG A 218 6.07 -3.05 12.90
CA ARG A 218 6.28 -4.31 12.15
C ARG A 218 5.88 -4.17 10.68
N SER A 219 4.69 -3.64 10.42
CA SER A 219 4.21 -3.42 9.05
C SER A 219 5.10 -2.45 8.27
N MET A 220 5.58 -1.37 8.91
CA MET A 220 6.50 -0.42 8.27
C MET A 220 7.79 -1.12 7.81
N ILE A 221 8.41 -1.89 8.69
CA ILE A 221 9.66 -2.61 8.39
C ILE A 221 9.44 -3.62 7.27
N ASN A 222 8.36 -4.42 7.34
CA ASN A 222 8.07 -5.45 6.35
C ASN A 222 7.79 -4.85 4.97
N VAL A 223 6.92 -3.84 4.89
CA VAL A 223 6.56 -3.21 3.60
C VAL A 223 7.76 -2.51 2.98
N MET A 224 8.54 -1.77 3.79
CA MET A 224 9.73 -1.09 3.28
C MET A 224 10.82 -2.06 2.82
N GLY A 225 10.99 -3.21 3.49
CA GLY A 225 11.86 -4.29 3.05
C GLY A 225 11.47 -4.81 1.67
N ILE A 226 10.21 -5.20 1.50
CA ILE A 226 9.67 -5.69 0.21
C ILE A 226 9.80 -4.62 -0.88
N ALA A 227 9.44 -3.37 -0.58
CA ALA A 227 9.52 -2.26 -1.53
C ALA A 227 10.98 -2.00 -1.98
N SER A 228 11.93 -2.09 -1.07
CA SER A 228 13.36 -1.93 -1.36
C SER A 228 13.88 -3.09 -2.22
N GLU A 229 13.56 -4.34 -1.88
CA GLU A 229 13.97 -5.53 -2.64
C GLU A 229 13.41 -5.50 -4.08
N LEU A 230 12.21 -4.98 -4.27
CA LEU A 230 11.56 -4.86 -5.58
C LEU A 230 11.92 -3.57 -6.35
N GLY A 231 12.74 -2.68 -5.77
CA GLY A 231 13.20 -1.45 -6.41
C GLY A 231 12.18 -0.29 -6.39
N TYR A 232 11.12 -0.37 -5.60
CA TYR A 232 10.17 0.73 -5.42
C TYR A 232 10.67 1.79 -4.43
N LEU A 233 11.65 1.45 -3.59
CA LEU A 233 12.24 2.33 -2.60
C LEU A 233 13.76 2.39 -2.81
N ASP A 234 14.28 3.60 -2.95
CA ASP A 234 15.70 3.87 -3.08
C ASP A 234 16.23 4.45 -1.77
N ILE A 235 17.08 3.69 -1.08
CA ILE A 235 17.64 4.07 0.22
C ILE A 235 19.16 4.25 0.06
N PRO A 236 19.69 5.47 0.18
CA PRO A 236 21.12 5.70 0.14
C PRO A 236 21.87 4.85 1.18
N GLU A 237 23.02 4.32 0.79
CA GLU A 237 23.84 3.49 1.65
C GLU A 237 24.16 4.18 2.97
N GLY A 238 24.01 3.46 4.09
CA GLY A 238 24.27 3.96 5.43
C GLY A 238 23.28 5.02 5.94
N LEU A 239 22.21 5.33 5.20
CA LEU A 239 21.17 6.27 5.67
C LEU A 239 20.24 5.60 6.68
N LEU A 240 19.80 4.37 6.40
CA LEU A 240 18.93 3.60 7.28
C LEU A 240 19.75 3.00 8.42
N ILE A 241 19.28 3.18 9.65
CA ILE A 241 19.87 2.61 10.84
C ILE A 241 18.86 1.73 11.59
N ASP A 242 19.36 0.75 12.31
CA ASP A 242 18.55 -0.02 13.25
C ASP A 242 18.03 0.90 14.35
N ILE A 243 16.77 0.75 14.74
CA ILE A 243 16.15 1.53 15.82
C ILE A 243 16.88 1.36 17.16
N ASP A 244 17.57 0.24 17.36
CA ASP A 244 18.38 -0.01 18.57
C ASP A 244 19.63 0.87 18.63
N LEU A 245 20.06 1.41 17.50
CA LEU A 245 21.19 2.33 17.40
C LEU A 245 20.78 3.80 17.53
N LEU A 246 19.48 4.10 17.62
CA LEU A 246 18.95 5.46 17.62
C LEU A 246 19.62 6.37 18.65
N ASN A 247 19.86 5.86 19.86
CA ASN A 247 20.46 6.61 20.98
C ASN A 247 21.97 6.85 20.83
N ARG A 248 22.62 6.27 19.81
CA ARG A 248 24.03 6.54 19.49
C ARG A 248 24.21 7.79 18.64
N TYR A 249 23.13 8.35 18.13
CA TYR A 249 23.14 9.56 17.31
C TYR A 249 22.53 10.74 18.06
N PRO A 250 23.01 11.96 17.83
CA PRO A 250 22.37 13.17 18.35
C PRO A 250 20.92 13.27 17.89
N LYS A 251 20.05 13.82 18.73
CA LYS A 251 18.61 13.90 18.42
C LYS A 251 18.32 14.62 17.10
N ASP A 252 19.05 15.70 16.83
CA ASP A 252 18.94 16.50 15.60
C ASP A 252 19.45 15.77 14.33
N LYS A 253 20.10 14.62 14.49
CA LYS A 253 20.62 13.79 13.38
C LYS A 253 19.78 12.58 13.05
N VAL A 254 18.58 12.48 13.60
CA VAL A 254 17.73 11.30 13.41
C VAL A 254 16.31 11.69 13.03
N VAL A 255 15.79 10.94 12.05
CA VAL A 255 14.36 10.90 11.67
C VAL A 255 13.83 9.51 11.98
N LEU A 256 12.71 9.42 12.66
CA LEU A 256 12.00 8.19 12.91
C LEU A 256 10.73 8.15 12.08
N ILE A 257 10.57 7.14 11.22
CA ILE A 257 9.34 6.88 10.46
C ILE A 257 8.59 5.76 11.18
N THR A 258 7.33 6.00 11.51
CA THR A 258 6.55 5.09 12.35
C THR A 258 5.13 4.91 11.83
N THR A 259 4.46 3.84 12.26
CA THR A 259 3.01 3.66 12.10
C THR A 259 2.25 4.42 13.18
N GLY A 260 0.94 4.64 12.99
CA GLY A 260 0.08 5.29 13.98
C GLY A 260 -0.45 6.65 13.52
N SER A 261 -0.50 6.92 12.22
CA SER A 261 -0.97 8.20 11.66
C SER A 261 -2.45 8.48 11.92
N GLN A 262 -3.25 7.47 12.26
CA GLN A 262 -4.66 7.60 12.63
C GLN A 262 -4.92 7.40 14.13
N GLY A 263 -3.86 7.33 14.94
CA GLY A 263 -4.00 7.10 16.37
C GLY A 263 -4.42 5.67 16.73
N GLU A 264 -4.14 4.71 15.83
CA GLU A 264 -4.54 3.31 16.02
C GLU A 264 -4.01 2.78 17.35
N PRO A 265 -4.83 2.10 18.13
CA PRO A 265 -4.39 1.39 19.33
C PRO A 265 -3.23 0.43 18.99
N MET A 266 -2.26 0.30 19.87
CA MET A 266 -1.10 -0.58 19.70
C MET A 266 -0.14 -0.20 18.56
N SER A 267 -0.36 0.90 17.83
CA SER A 267 0.59 1.41 16.84
C SER A 267 1.91 1.81 17.51
N ALA A 268 2.98 1.88 16.72
CA ALA A 268 4.28 2.24 17.26
C ALA A 268 4.28 3.67 17.84
N LEU A 269 3.59 4.63 17.19
CA LEU A 269 3.48 6.00 17.71
C LEU A 269 2.68 6.04 19.02
N THR A 270 1.55 5.37 19.10
CA THR A 270 0.72 5.29 20.32
C THR A 270 1.54 4.72 21.49
N ARG A 271 2.29 3.65 21.26
CA ARG A 271 3.18 3.08 22.28
C ARG A 271 4.31 4.02 22.70
N MET A 272 4.82 4.83 21.78
CA MET A 272 5.81 5.89 22.12
C MET A 272 5.18 6.97 23.00
N ALA A 273 3.96 7.38 22.69
CA ALA A 273 3.22 8.40 23.43
C ALA A 273 2.93 7.96 24.88
N PHE A 274 2.59 6.70 25.07
CA PHE A 274 2.32 6.13 26.39
C PHE A 274 3.56 5.55 27.09
N ALA A 275 4.77 5.83 26.61
CA ALA A 275 6.05 5.34 27.13
C ALA A 275 6.14 3.78 27.18
N ASP A 276 5.33 3.08 26.41
CA ASP A 276 5.33 1.61 26.28
C ASP A 276 6.21 1.12 25.12
N HIS A 277 6.83 2.02 24.39
CA HIS A 277 7.77 1.66 23.33
C HIS A 277 9.17 1.44 23.91
N ARG A 278 9.76 0.26 23.63
CA ARG A 278 11.02 -0.19 24.25
C ARG A 278 12.22 0.74 24.06
N LYS A 279 12.25 1.55 23.01
CA LYS A 279 13.44 2.31 22.61
C LYS A 279 13.22 3.82 22.51
N VAL A 280 12.01 4.27 22.32
CA VAL A 280 11.69 5.69 22.10
C VAL A 280 10.52 6.10 22.98
N GLY A 281 10.72 7.13 23.79
CA GLY A 281 9.64 7.88 24.46
C GLY A 281 9.53 9.27 23.82
N LEU A 282 8.31 9.78 23.75
CA LEU A 282 8.07 11.20 23.49
C LEU A 282 8.37 11.88 24.84
N GLY A 283 9.54 12.54 24.94
CA GLY A 283 9.86 13.33 26.15
C GLY A 283 8.85 14.47 26.33
N HIS A 284 8.54 14.77 27.58
CA HIS A 284 7.78 15.97 27.95
C HIS A 284 8.62 17.22 27.73
#